data_12cb71cb39967dfc62e780240e4d09bd
#
_entry.id   12cb71cb39967dfc62e780240e4d09bd
#
_cell.length_a   1.000
_cell.length_b   1.000
_cell.length_c   1.000
_cell.angle_alpha   90.00
_cell.angle_beta   90.00
_cell.angle_gamma   90.00
#
_symmetry.space_group_name_H-M   'P 1'
#
loop_
_entity.id
_entity.type
_entity.pdbx_description
1 polymer ?
#
loop_
_entity_poly.entity_id
_entity_poly.type
_entity_poly.pdbx_seq_one_letter_code
_entity_poly.pdbx_strand_id
1 'polypeptide(L)'
;MLRIFNIISLILAIVGLQLAICSCSNESEQTHNLDLTDKKQTKELLEKANKYMVSQEKEMINDYIEKRNLNMVETGTGLRYCIVNQGDGELIKKGNIVALDYEVRLLNGDLLYSSEDNGRKVFVVGHGGVESGLEEAVLCLRKGDEAEIIIPSHLAHGLLGDGDKIPPKSTIVYKVKVVENQIVN
;
A
#
# COMPACT_ATOMS: atom_id res chain seq x y z
N MET A 1 -60.36 -56.12 -14.06
CA MET A 1 -60.22 -54.75 -13.53
C MET A 1 -59.54 -54.69 -12.15
N LEU A 2 -59.71 -55.65 -11.28
CA LEU A 2 -59.14 -55.62 -9.91
C LEU A 2 -57.55 -55.73 -9.89
N ARG A 3 -56.96 -56.44 -10.85
CA ARG A 3 -55.48 -56.59 -10.85
C ARG A 3 -54.70 -55.34 -11.31
N ILE A 4 -55.33 -54.51 -12.10
CA ILE A 4 -54.73 -53.25 -12.60
C ILE A 4 -54.72 -52.20 -11.49
N PHE A 5 -55.77 -52.15 -10.66
CA PHE A 5 -55.87 -51.25 -9.52
C PHE A 5 -54.79 -51.55 -8.44
N ASN A 6 -54.48 -52.81 -8.18
CA ASN A 6 -53.44 -53.18 -7.26
C ASN A 6 -52.02 -52.84 -7.72
N ILE A 7 -51.78 -52.89 -9.03
CA ILE A 7 -50.47 -52.53 -9.60
C ILE A 7 -50.27 -51.04 -9.55
N ILE A 8 -51.28 -50.23 -9.85
CA ILE A 8 -51.22 -48.77 -9.77
C ILE A 8 -51.05 -48.32 -8.31
N SER A 9 -51.70 -48.95 -7.34
CA SER A 9 -51.50 -48.66 -5.92
C SER A 9 -50.09 -48.98 -5.42
N LEU A 10 -49.53 -50.10 -5.90
CA LEU A 10 -48.14 -50.49 -5.56
C LEU A 10 -47.10 -49.52 -6.14
N ILE A 11 -47.29 -49.03 -7.36
CA ILE A 11 -46.41 -48.08 -8.01
C ILE A 11 -46.47 -46.70 -7.32
N LEU A 12 -47.65 -46.24 -6.92
CA LEU A 12 -47.79 -45.02 -6.15
C LEU A 12 -47.16 -45.10 -4.76
N ALA A 13 -47.18 -46.27 -4.10
CA ALA A 13 -46.51 -46.49 -2.82
C ALA A 13 -44.96 -46.48 -2.94
N ILE A 14 -44.42 -46.99 -4.05
CA ILE A 14 -42.97 -46.99 -4.30
C ILE A 14 -42.46 -45.59 -4.70
N VAL A 15 -43.23 -44.80 -5.46
CA VAL A 15 -42.90 -43.41 -5.80
C VAL A 15 -42.98 -42.51 -4.56
N GLY A 16 -43.93 -42.73 -3.66
CA GLY A 16 -44.02 -42.01 -2.38
C GLY A 16 -42.86 -42.26 -1.43
N LEU A 17 -42.24 -43.44 -1.47
CA LEU A 17 -41.11 -43.81 -0.60
C LEU A 17 -39.78 -43.25 -1.11
N GLN A 18 -39.67 -42.91 -2.38
CA GLN A 18 -38.46 -42.29 -2.95
C GLN A 18 -38.35 -40.77 -2.70
N LEU A 19 -39.41 -40.11 -2.31
CA LEU A 19 -39.41 -38.66 -1.99
C LEU A 19 -39.05 -38.38 -0.51
N ALA A 20 -38.89 -39.41 0.32
CA ALA A 20 -38.54 -39.23 1.74
C ALA A 20 -37.04 -39.28 2.05
N ILE A 21 -36.16 -39.46 1.04
CA ILE A 21 -34.73 -39.44 1.20
C ILE A 21 -34.03 -38.24 0.56
N CYS A 22 -34.78 -37.13 0.36
CA CYS A 22 -34.13 -35.83 0.18
C CYS A 22 -33.85 -35.30 1.59
N SER A 23 -32.93 -36.00 2.27
CA SER A 23 -32.33 -35.51 3.49
C SER A 23 -31.48 -34.32 3.14
N CYS A 24 -31.88 -33.13 3.60
CA CYS A 24 -31.07 -31.95 3.66
C CYS A 24 -29.72 -32.40 4.29
N SER A 25 -28.68 -32.39 3.46
CA SER A 25 -27.33 -32.27 3.98
C SER A 25 -27.29 -30.92 4.68
N ASN A 26 -27.39 -30.92 6.00
CA ASN A 26 -26.91 -29.84 6.83
C ASN A 26 -25.43 -29.68 6.45
N GLU A 27 -25.12 -28.73 5.57
CA GLU A 27 -23.83 -28.07 5.64
C GLU A 27 -23.78 -27.43 7.02
N SER A 28 -23.25 -28.18 7.97
CA SER A 28 -22.74 -27.60 9.19
C SER A 28 -21.75 -26.56 8.76
N GLU A 29 -22.11 -25.27 8.90
CA GLU A 29 -21.13 -24.20 9.00
C GLU A 29 -20.10 -24.66 10.02
N GLN A 30 -18.98 -25.16 9.52
CA GLN A 30 -17.79 -25.30 10.32
C GLN A 30 -17.38 -23.84 10.62
N THR A 31 -17.96 -23.28 11.69
CA THR A 31 -17.33 -22.20 12.42
C THR A 31 -15.97 -22.74 12.80
N HIS A 32 -14.98 -22.42 11.98
CA HIS A 32 -13.58 -22.70 12.23
C HIS A 32 -13.23 -21.94 13.51
N ASN A 33 -13.36 -22.64 14.66
CA ASN A 33 -12.78 -22.18 15.91
C ASN A 33 -11.28 -22.07 15.63
N LEU A 34 -10.82 -20.87 15.30
CA LEU A 34 -9.41 -20.51 15.21
C LEU A 34 -8.82 -20.72 16.60
N ASP A 35 -8.30 -21.91 16.82
CA ASP A 35 -7.57 -22.25 18.04
C ASP A 35 -6.38 -21.32 18.19
N LEU A 36 -6.00 -20.98 19.42
CA LEU A 36 -4.88 -20.08 19.73
C LEU A 36 -3.55 -20.53 19.09
N THR A 37 -3.41 -21.83 18.82
CA THR A 37 -2.28 -22.44 18.09
C THR A 37 -2.26 -21.99 16.63
N ASP A 38 -3.42 -21.91 15.98
CA ASP A 38 -3.59 -21.46 14.60
C ASP A 38 -3.29 -19.95 14.49
N LYS A 39 -3.66 -19.17 15.50
CA LYS A 39 -3.35 -17.74 15.59
C LYS A 39 -1.85 -17.44 15.63
N LYS A 40 -1.07 -18.27 16.34
CA LYS A 40 0.39 -18.11 16.39
C LYS A 40 1.04 -18.46 15.05
N GLN A 41 0.63 -19.56 14.42
CA GLN A 41 1.12 -19.95 13.09
C GLN A 41 0.76 -18.92 12.02
N THR A 42 -0.48 -18.43 12.06
CA THR A 42 -0.93 -17.35 11.13
C THR A 42 -0.11 -16.09 11.30
N LYS A 43 0.19 -15.69 12.55
CA LYS A 43 1.05 -14.54 12.83
C LYS A 43 2.47 -14.73 12.26
N GLU A 44 3.08 -15.89 12.51
CA GLU A 44 4.42 -16.20 12.00
C GLU A 44 4.46 -16.23 10.47
N LEU A 45 3.42 -16.73 9.80
CA LEU A 45 3.31 -16.72 8.35
C LEU A 45 3.17 -15.30 7.81
N LEU A 46 2.35 -14.47 8.46
CA LEU A 46 2.19 -13.06 8.08
C LEU A 46 3.49 -12.26 8.27
N GLU A 47 4.21 -12.50 9.37
CA GLU A 47 5.52 -11.87 9.60
C GLU A 47 6.55 -12.27 8.54
N LYS A 48 6.61 -13.56 8.16
CA LYS A 48 7.48 -14.04 7.09
C LYS A 48 7.12 -13.43 5.74
N ALA A 49 5.82 -13.41 5.41
CA ALA A 49 5.34 -12.82 4.17
C ALA A 49 5.65 -11.32 4.11
N ASN A 50 5.46 -10.60 5.21
CA ASN A 50 5.76 -9.17 5.30
C ASN A 50 7.26 -8.91 5.14
N LYS A 51 8.11 -9.69 5.83
CA LYS A 51 9.57 -9.60 5.70
C LYS A 51 10.04 -9.88 4.27
N TYR A 52 9.43 -10.85 3.61
CA TYR A 52 9.73 -11.15 2.20
C TYR A 52 9.35 -9.98 1.28
N MET A 53 8.15 -9.42 1.45
CA MET A 53 7.70 -8.26 0.66
C MET A 53 8.61 -7.05 0.83
N VAL A 54 9.00 -6.73 2.06
CA VAL A 54 9.93 -5.63 2.36
C VAL A 54 11.31 -5.86 1.71
N SER A 55 11.79 -7.11 1.75
CA SER A 55 13.04 -7.48 1.09
C SER A 55 12.98 -7.31 -0.43
N GLN A 56 11.89 -7.73 -1.07
CA GLN A 56 11.69 -7.57 -2.51
C GLN A 56 11.58 -6.08 -2.90
N GLU A 57 10.86 -5.29 -2.12
CA GLU A 57 10.76 -3.84 -2.35
C GLU A 57 12.13 -3.17 -2.24
N LYS A 58 12.94 -3.56 -1.24
CA LYS A 58 14.30 -3.05 -1.08
C LYS A 58 15.21 -3.39 -2.28
N GLU A 59 15.09 -4.60 -2.82
CA GLU A 59 15.83 -5.01 -4.03
C GLU A 59 15.41 -4.16 -5.24
N MET A 60 14.10 -3.96 -5.46
CA MET A 60 13.61 -3.11 -6.54
C MET A 60 14.11 -1.66 -6.44
N ILE A 61 14.16 -1.11 -5.22
CA ILE A 61 14.70 0.23 -4.96
C ILE A 61 16.20 0.27 -5.28
N ASN A 62 16.96 -0.72 -4.83
CA ASN A 62 18.40 -0.78 -5.09
C ASN A 62 18.69 -0.89 -6.60
N ASP A 63 17.96 -1.73 -7.32
CA ASP A 63 18.04 -1.86 -8.77
C ASP A 63 17.74 -0.53 -9.48
N TYR A 64 16.74 0.20 -9.00
CA TYR A 64 16.39 1.52 -9.55
C TYR A 64 17.55 2.53 -9.38
N ILE A 65 18.16 2.55 -8.18
CA ILE A 65 19.28 3.43 -7.83
C ILE A 65 20.51 3.08 -8.68
N GLU A 66 20.85 1.79 -8.79
CA GLU A 66 22.01 1.30 -9.54
C GLU A 66 21.88 1.61 -11.03
N LYS A 67 20.74 1.28 -11.65
CA LYS A 67 20.48 1.53 -13.07
C LYS A 67 20.57 3.00 -13.47
N ARG A 68 20.33 3.92 -12.52
CA ARG A 68 20.40 5.39 -12.74
C ARG A 68 21.65 6.03 -12.19
N ASN A 69 22.54 5.23 -11.59
CA ASN A 69 23.78 5.69 -10.97
C ASN A 69 23.55 6.84 -9.98
N LEU A 70 22.50 6.70 -9.14
CA LEU A 70 22.13 7.70 -8.14
C LEU A 70 22.96 7.49 -6.86
N ASN A 71 23.47 8.58 -6.30
CA ASN A 71 24.14 8.54 -5.00
C ASN A 71 23.17 8.98 -3.90
N MET A 72 22.47 8.01 -3.30
CA MET A 72 21.40 8.27 -2.34
C MET A 72 21.79 7.93 -0.90
N VAL A 73 21.30 8.72 0.05
CA VAL A 73 21.38 8.46 1.47
C VAL A 73 20.18 7.60 1.88
N GLU A 74 20.42 6.48 2.57
CA GLU A 74 19.38 5.65 3.20
C GLU A 74 19.16 6.08 4.63
N THR A 75 17.91 6.34 5.02
CA THR A 75 17.53 6.59 6.42
C THR A 75 17.21 5.29 7.16
N GLY A 76 17.07 5.37 8.48
CA GLY A 76 16.73 4.20 9.31
C GLY A 76 15.34 3.60 9.02
N THR A 77 14.45 4.33 8.38
CA THR A 77 13.11 3.88 7.98
C THR A 77 13.08 3.22 6.59
N GLY A 78 14.21 3.30 5.85
CA GLY A 78 14.32 2.79 4.50
C GLY A 78 14.02 3.82 3.40
N LEU A 79 13.71 5.07 3.77
CA LEU A 79 13.65 6.19 2.83
C LEU A 79 15.01 6.38 2.15
N ARG A 80 15.00 6.78 0.88
CA ARG A 80 16.21 7.17 0.13
C ARG A 80 16.05 8.59 -0.38
N TYR A 81 17.11 9.39 -0.29
CA TYR A 81 17.08 10.73 -0.89
C TYR A 81 18.45 11.14 -1.39
N CYS A 82 18.48 12.01 -2.39
CA CYS A 82 19.67 12.74 -2.79
C CYS A 82 19.30 14.19 -3.13
N ILE A 83 20.17 15.11 -2.77
CA ILE A 83 20.05 16.53 -3.18
C ILE A 83 20.75 16.64 -4.53
N VAL A 84 19.96 17.00 -5.56
CA VAL A 84 20.43 17.19 -6.93
C VAL A 84 21.06 18.58 -7.10
N ASN A 85 20.36 19.59 -6.59
CA ASN A 85 20.83 20.98 -6.55
C ASN A 85 20.62 21.51 -5.14
N GLN A 86 21.70 22.00 -4.54
CA GLN A 86 21.64 22.52 -3.18
C GLN A 86 21.20 23.98 -3.18
N GLY A 87 20.18 24.28 -2.37
CA GLY A 87 19.73 25.63 -2.07
C GLY A 87 20.60 26.30 -1.01
N ASP A 88 20.41 27.59 -0.88
CA ASP A 88 21.14 28.46 0.08
C ASP A 88 20.29 28.84 1.32
N GLY A 89 19.05 28.36 1.37
CA GLY A 89 18.13 28.68 2.45
C GLY A 89 18.35 27.90 3.74
N GLU A 90 17.53 28.19 4.74
CA GLU A 90 17.58 27.49 6.03
C GLU A 90 17.06 26.06 5.93
N LEU A 91 17.60 25.19 6.79
CA LEU A 91 17.12 23.82 6.95
C LEU A 91 15.67 23.81 7.45
N ILE A 92 14.86 22.96 6.86
CA ILE A 92 13.46 22.80 7.24
C ILE A 92 13.37 22.14 8.63
N LYS A 93 12.44 22.63 9.46
CA LYS A 93 12.20 22.15 10.82
C LYS A 93 10.72 21.80 10.99
N LYS A 94 10.41 20.99 12.00
CA LYS A 94 9.02 20.76 12.41
C LYS A 94 8.34 22.10 12.74
N GLY A 95 7.10 22.25 12.29
CA GLY A 95 6.32 23.47 12.44
C GLY A 95 6.52 24.49 11.31
N ASN A 96 7.48 24.31 10.41
CA ASN A 96 7.60 25.18 9.25
C ASN A 96 6.47 24.90 8.24
N ILE A 97 6.00 25.94 7.56
CA ILE A 97 5.18 25.81 6.36
C ILE A 97 6.11 25.64 5.17
N VAL A 98 5.93 24.57 4.44
CA VAL A 98 6.74 24.24 3.26
C VAL A 98 5.84 24.23 2.03
N ALA A 99 6.34 24.83 0.94
CA ALA A 99 5.74 24.75 -0.39
C ALA A 99 6.71 24.04 -1.34
N LEU A 100 6.23 22.97 -1.98
CA LEU A 100 7.01 22.16 -2.91
C LEU A 100 6.42 22.25 -4.33
N ASP A 101 7.28 22.51 -5.32
CA ASP A 101 7.03 22.03 -6.67
C ASP A 101 7.46 20.56 -6.71
N TYR A 102 6.69 19.68 -7.40
CA TYR A 102 6.92 18.26 -7.34
C TYR A 102 6.46 17.48 -8.57
N GLU A 103 7.08 16.32 -8.77
CA GLU A 103 6.58 15.21 -9.57
C GLU A 103 6.58 13.95 -8.74
N VAL A 104 5.54 13.11 -8.90
CA VAL A 104 5.45 11.77 -8.32
C VAL A 104 5.44 10.75 -9.43
N ARG A 105 6.34 9.78 -9.36
CA ARG A 105 6.48 8.70 -10.33
C ARG A 105 6.52 7.34 -9.65
N LEU A 106 6.15 6.29 -10.39
CA LEU A 106 6.49 4.92 -10.02
C LEU A 106 7.95 4.60 -10.38
N LEU A 107 8.48 3.49 -9.84
CA LEU A 107 9.84 3.01 -10.17
C LEU A 107 10.02 2.69 -11.66
N ASN A 108 8.94 2.35 -12.38
CA ASN A 108 8.98 2.14 -13.83
C ASN A 108 9.08 3.46 -14.63
N GLY A 109 8.92 4.62 -13.98
CA GLY A 109 9.01 5.94 -14.55
C GLY A 109 7.68 6.61 -14.89
N ASP A 110 6.55 5.92 -14.73
CA ASP A 110 5.22 6.49 -15.00
C ASP A 110 4.98 7.70 -14.11
N LEU A 111 4.65 8.84 -14.71
CA LEU A 111 4.27 10.06 -14.02
C LEU A 111 2.82 9.93 -13.53
N LEU A 112 2.62 10.10 -12.23
CA LEU A 112 1.31 9.99 -11.60
C LEU A 112 0.72 11.37 -11.26
N TYR A 113 1.51 12.20 -10.61
CA TYR A 113 1.11 13.53 -10.17
C TYR A 113 2.23 14.54 -10.40
N SER A 114 1.84 15.80 -10.64
CA SER A 114 2.78 16.92 -10.74
C SER A 114 2.19 18.20 -10.14
N SER A 115 3.05 19.12 -9.74
CA SER A 115 2.61 20.47 -9.36
C SER A 115 2.10 21.30 -10.53
N GLU A 116 2.41 20.93 -11.77
CA GLU A 116 1.85 21.57 -12.96
C GLU A 116 0.36 21.29 -13.09
N ASP A 117 -0.07 20.05 -12.81
CA ASP A 117 -1.47 19.62 -12.91
C ASP A 117 -2.28 19.91 -11.64
N ASN A 118 -1.65 19.72 -10.45
CA ASN A 118 -2.33 19.71 -9.16
C ASN A 118 -2.03 20.93 -8.29
N GLY A 119 -1.16 21.84 -8.75
CA GLY A 119 -0.64 22.93 -7.95
C GLY A 119 0.43 22.48 -6.94
N ARG A 120 1.07 23.44 -6.30
CA ARG A 120 2.09 23.18 -5.27
C ARG A 120 1.54 22.41 -4.09
N LYS A 121 2.36 21.51 -3.54
CA LYS A 121 2.05 20.85 -2.28
C LYS A 121 2.49 21.75 -1.13
N VAL A 122 1.52 22.24 -0.34
CA VAL A 122 1.77 23.14 0.81
C VAL A 122 1.29 22.46 2.08
N PHE A 123 2.16 22.33 3.08
CA PHE A 123 1.81 21.69 4.36
C PHE A 123 2.69 22.20 5.50
N VAL A 124 2.24 21.94 6.74
CA VAL A 124 3.00 22.21 7.96
C VAL A 124 3.74 20.95 8.37
N VAL A 125 5.05 20.98 8.42
CA VAL A 125 5.90 19.83 8.72
C VAL A 125 5.63 19.29 10.12
N GLY A 126 5.33 18.00 10.21
CA GLY A 126 5.02 17.32 11.47
C GLY A 126 3.55 17.39 11.89
N HIS A 127 2.66 17.92 11.04
CA HIS A 127 1.21 18.00 11.31
C HIS A 127 0.38 17.02 10.45
N GLY A 128 1.01 16.21 9.63
CA GLY A 128 0.33 15.32 8.69
C GLY A 128 -0.19 16.05 7.45
N GLY A 129 -1.03 15.35 6.67
CA GLY A 129 -1.61 15.88 5.43
C GLY A 129 -0.82 15.50 4.18
N VAL A 130 0.35 14.91 4.36
CA VAL A 130 1.17 14.30 3.30
C VAL A 130 1.69 12.93 3.76
N GLU A 131 2.31 12.19 2.86
CA GLU A 131 2.92 10.90 3.16
C GLU A 131 4.00 11.05 4.24
N SER A 132 4.07 10.09 5.17
CA SER A 132 5.05 10.14 6.27
C SER A 132 6.49 10.17 5.77
N GLY A 133 6.77 9.51 4.63
CA GLY A 133 8.07 9.56 3.98
C GLY A 133 8.40 10.94 3.42
N LEU A 134 7.41 11.69 2.90
CA LEU A 134 7.65 13.05 2.44
C LEU A 134 7.91 13.99 3.62
N GLU A 135 7.18 13.85 4.74
CA GLU A 135 7.46 14.60 5.97
C GLU A 135 8.86 14.34 6.53
N GLU A 136 9.31 13.08 6.49
CA GLU A 136 10.67 12.71 6.90
C GLU A 136 11.71 13.33 5.96
N ALA A 137 11.50 13.22 4.66
CA ALA A 137 12.45 13.69 3.65
C ALA A 137 12.67 15.21 3.72
N VAL A 138 11.61 16.00 3.85
CA VAL A 138 11.75 17.47 3.89
C VAL A 138 12.57 17.98 5.05
N LEU A 139 12.64 17.25 6.17
CA LEU A 139 13.51 17.58 7.31
C LEU A 139 15.01 17.47 6.98
N CYS A 140 15.36 16.78 5.89
CA CYS A 140 16.73 16.70 5.38
C CYS A 140 17.06 17.80 4.36
N LEU A 141 16.08 18.63 3.98
CA LEU A 141 16.19 19.63 2.92
C LEU A 141 16.21 21.07 3.46
N ARG A 142 16.65 21.97 2.57
CA ARG A 142 16.68 23.40 2.78
C ARG A 142 15.78 24.11 1.76
N LYS A 143 15.38 25.33 2.04
CA LYS A 143 14.75 26.17 1.01
C LYS A 143 15.69 26.31 -0.17
N GLY A 144 15.16 26.10 -1.37
CA GLY A 144 15.90 26.14 -2.65
C GLY A 144 16.46 24.80 -3.09
N ASP A 145 16.49 23.76 -2.22
CA ASP A 145 16.95 22.43 -2.62
C ASP A 145 16.05 21.83 -3.70
N GLU A 146 16.69 21.16 -4.67
CA GLU A 146 16.05 20.21 -5.57
C GLU A 146 16.55 18.82 -5.20
N ALA A 147 15.63 17.89 -4.95
CA ALA A 147 15.96 16.56 -4.47
C ALA A 147 15.15 15.49 -5.19
N GLU A 148 15.73 14.30 -5.29
CA GLU A 148 15.04 13.07 -5.65
C GLU A 148 14.91 12.21 -4.39
N ILE A 149 13.69 11.72 -4.13
CA ILE A 149 13.33 11.01 -2.91
C ILE A 149 12.61 9.73 -3.32
N ILE A 150 13.07 8.59 -2.84
CA ILE A 150 12.39 7.30 -3.04
C ILE A 150 11.73 6.92 -1.72
N ILE A 151 10.41 6.83 -1.75
CA ILE A 151 9.58 6.55 -0.57
C ILE A 151 9.05 5.12 -0.70
N PRO A 152 9.50 4.18 0.16
CA PRO A 152 8.95 2.83 0.20
C PRO A 152 7.46 2.85 0.49
N SER A 153 6.75 1.82 0.06
CA SER A 153 5.29 1.74 0.13
C SER A 153 4.73 2.00 1.53
N HIS A 154 5.40 1.50 2.58
CA HIS A 154 4.96 1.66 3.97
C HIS A 154 5.09 3.10 4.52
N LEU A 155 5.90 3.94 3.89
CA LEU A 155 6.04 5.38 4.18
C LEU A 155 5.24 6.25 3.19
N ALA A 156 4.65 5.64 2.16
CA ALA A 156 3.80 6.26 1.14
C ALA A 156 2.32 5.91 1.39
N HIS A 157 1.68 5.19 0.47
CA HIS A 157 0.26 4.85 0.52
C HIS A 157 -0.02 3.41 0.99
N GLY A 158 1.01 2.67 1.39
CA GLY A 158 0.91 1.37 2.04
C GLY A 158 0.27 0.27 1.19
N LEU A 159 -0.52 -0.57 1.88
CA LEU A 159 -1.09 -1.79 1.28
C LEU A 159 -2.25 -1.51 0.32
N LEU A 160 -2.87 -0.34 0.38
CA LEU A 160 -4.08 -0.01 -0.37
C LEU A 160 -3.85 0.91 -1.57
N GLY A 161 -2.69 1.59 -1.62
CA GLY A 161 -2.49 2.69 -2.56
C GLY A 161 -3.27 3.95 -2.16
N ASP A 162 -3.42 4.90 -3.09
CA ASP A 162 -4.18 6.14 -2.84
C ASP A 162 -5.64 6.08 -3.31
N GLY A 163 -6.02 4.97 -3.93
CA GLY A 163 -7.37 4.77 -4.49
C GLY A 163 -7.58 5.44 -5.86
N ASP A 164 -6.56 6.05 -6.44
CA ASP A 164 -6.60 6.69 -7.76
C ASP A 164 -5.44 6.18 -8.64
N LYS A 165 -4.28 6.83 -8.63
CA LYS A 165 -3.17 6.53 -9.55
C LYS A 165 -2.06 5.70 -8.93
N ILE A 166 -1.91 5.72 -7.59
CA ILE A 166 -0.86 4.94 -6.91
C ILE A 166 -1.39 3.56 -6.55
N PRO A 167 -0.88 2.48 -7.18
CA PRO A 167 -1.32 1.13 -6.88
C PRO A 167 -0.97 0.69 -5.45
N PRO A 168 -1.63 -0.35 -4.92
CA PRO A 168 -1.25 -0.99 -3.67
C PRO A 168 0.23 -1.39 -3.63
N LYS A 169 0.87 -1.21 -2.47
CA LYS A 169 2.26 -1.60 -2.21
C LYS A 169 3.28 -0.99 -3.17
N SER A 170 3.03 0.22 -3.66
CA SER A 170 3.92 0.88 -4.60
C SER A 170 4.90 1.79 -3.89
N THR A 171 6.18 1.58 -4.18
CA THR A 171 7.23 2.58 -3.95
C THR A 171 7.02 3.74 -4.90
N ILE A 172 7.13 4.96 -4.41
CA ILE A 172 7.01 6.18 -5.21
C ILE A 172 8.33 6.97 -5.22
N VAL A 173 8.57 7.63 -6.31
CA VAL A 173 9.73 8.52 -6.50
C VAL A 173 9.21 9.95 -6.61
N TYR A 174 9.60 10.79 -5.68
CA TYR A 174 9.40 12.22 -5.74
C TYR A 174 10.62 12.90 -6.35
N LYS A 175 10.37 13.81 -7.27
CA LYS A 175 11.30 14.91 -7.58
C LYS A 175 10.71 16.16 -6.99
N VAL A 176 11.42 16.84 -6.13
CA VAL A 176 10.90 18.02 -5.43
C VAL A 176 11.84 19.19 -5.57
N LYS A 177 11.24 20.40 -5.56
CA LYS A 177 11.93 21.65 -5.35
C LYS A 177 11.28 22.40 -4.20
N VAL A 178 12.06 22.73 -3.18
CA VAL A 178 11.58 23.50 -2.03
C VAL A 178 11.51 24.98 -2.41
N VAL A 179 10.28 25.46 -2.65
CA VAL A 179 10.04 26.87 -3.07
C VAL A 179 9.99 27.79 -1.85
N GLU A 180 9.30 27.37 -0.80
CA GLU A 180 9.13 28.14 0.42
C GLU A 180 9.41 27.30 1.67
N ASN A 181 9.96 27.96 2.69
CA ASN A 181 10.13 27.46 4.05
C ASN A 181 9.89 28.62 5.00
N GLN A 182 8.70 28.67 5.60
CA GLN A 182 8.29 29.76 6.49
C GLN A 182 8.15 29.26 7.93
N ILE A 183 8.68 30.02 8.86
CA ILE A 183 8.52 29.76 10.28
C ILE A 183 7.15 30.29 10.70
N VAL A 184 6.32 29.44 11.30
CA VAL A 184 5.08 29.88 11.96
C VAL A 184 5.48 30.42 13.31
N ASN A 185 5.32 31.74 13.51
CA ASN A 185 5.52 32.44 14.78
C ASN A 185 4.30 32.27 15.68
#